data_5f0439db2c5d1c086d976e2717fa987d
#
_entry.id   5f0439db2c5d1c086d976e2717fa987d
#
_cell.length_a   1.000
_cell.length_b   1.000
_cell.length_c   1.000
_cell.angle_alpha   90.00
_cell.angle_beta   90.00
_cell.angle_gamma   90.00
#
_symmetry.space_group_name_H-M   'P 1'
#
loop_
_entity.id
_entity.type
_entity.pdbx_description
1 polymer ?
#
loop_
_entity_poly.entity_id
_entity_poly.type
_entity_poly.pdbx_seq_one_letter_code
_entity_poly.pdbx_strand_id
1 'polypeptide(L)'
;MATIRQIRDNFKGLKVNKIAMDVIVENSTDVLYYIKDQLEYGLRPDGTRIGVYASTMYEREKRAKNPKAGGWVDLKLTGATYDELTLRRTGVTVAEMYSQDEKWRGLFAKYGPNLLGLSSQSKTKFIDTTFQDAFILKLKQALKLI
;
A
#
# COMPACT_ATOMS: atom_id res chain seq x y z
N MET A 1 6.09 15.69 -33.37
CA MET A 1 5.99 14.22 -33.28
C MET A 1 7.38 13.63 -33.32
N ALA A 2 7.66 12.64 -32.47
CA ALA A 2 8.97 11.97 -32.44
C ALA A 2 9.15 11.05 -33.64
N THR A 3 10.38 10.99 -34.19
CA THR A 3 10.73 10.04 -35.23
C THR A 3 10.94 8.63 -34.63
N ILE A 4 10.89 7.60 -35.46
CA ILE A 4 11.14 6.21 -35.04
C ILE A 4 12.51 6.08 -34.35
N ARG A 5 13.53 6.78 -34.89
CA ARG A 5 14.86 6.79 -34.28
C ARG A 5 14.84 7.39 -32.87
N GLN A 6 14.18 8.52 -32.70
CA GLN A 6 14.04 9.18 -31.39
C GLN A 6 13.28 8.29 -30.40
N ILE A 7 12.20 7.65 -30.83
CA ILE A 7 11.43 6.72 -30.00
C ILE A 7 12.33 5.53 -29.56
N ARG A 8 13.08 4.94 -30.48
CA ARG A 8 14.01 3.85 -30.20
C ARG A 8 15.07 4.28 -29.17
N ASP A 9 15.67 5.46 -29.38
CA ASP A 9 16.74 5.95 -28.52
C ASP A 9 16.18 6.34 -27.12
N ASN A 10 15.00 6.90 -27.05
CA ASN A 10 14.29 7.15 -25.79
C ASN A 10 13.98 5.83 -25.08
N PHE A 11 13.55 4.81 -25.81
CA PHE A 11 13.26 3.49 -25.23
C PHE A 11 14.52 2.84 -24.60
N LYS A 12 15.68 2.94 -25.27
CA LYS A 12 16.95 2.44 -24.72
C LYS A 12 17.37 3.13 -23.42
N GLY A 13 17.05 4.43 -23.29
CA GLY A 13 17.32 5.20 -22.08
C GLY A 13 16.28 5.05 -20.97
N LEU A 14 15.24 4.24 -21.18
CA LEU A 14 14.11 4.16 -20.28
C LEU A 14 14.45 3.40 -19.00
N LYS A 15 14.22 4.03 -17.85
CA LYS A 15 14.38 3.42 -16.53
C LYS A 15 13.01 2.96 -16.01
N VAL A 16 12.55 1.81 -16.49
CA VAL A 16 11.19 1.30 -16.24
C VAL A 16 10.89 1.16 -14.75
N ASN A 17 11.82 0.63 -13.98
CA ASN A 17 11.62 0.45 -12.53
C ASN A 17 11.49 1.79 -11.78
N LYS A 18 12.23 2.80 -12.21
CA LYS A 18 12.09 4.16 -11.66
C LYS A 18 10.73 4.75 -11.99
N ILE A 19 10.28 4.61 -13.22
CA ILE A 19 8.96 5.09 -13.66
C ILE A 19 7.85 4.40 -12.86
N ALA A 20 7.96 3.08 -12.69
CA ALA A 20 7.00 2.32 -11.89
C ALA A 20 6.95 2.82 -10.44
N MET A 21 8.09 3.08 -9.82
CA MET A 21 8.16 3.61 -8.46
C MET A 21 7.61 5.04 -8.37
N ASP A 22 7.89 5.88 -9.37
CA ASP A 22 7.31 7.23 -9.46
C ASP A 22 5.78 7.18 -9.46
N VAL A 23 5.19 6.27 -10.22
CA VAL A 23 3.73 6.06 -10.26
C VAL A 23 3.19 5.64 -8.89
N ILE A 24 3.85 4.69 -8.23
CA ILE A 24 3.43 4.19 -6.91
C ILE A 24 3.45 5.34 -5.88
N VAL A 25 4.53 6.11 -5.82
CA VAL A 25 4.69 7.20 -4.85
C VAL A 25 3.71 8.35 -5.13
N GLU A 26 3.50 8.70 -6.40
CA GLU A 26 2.52 9.74 -6.79
C GLU A 26 1.09 9.33 -6.49
N ASN A 27 0.79 8.04 -6.45
CA ASN A 27 -0.52 7.48 -6.11
C ASN A 27 -0.53 6.83 -4.72
N SER A 28 0.29 7.33 -3.81
CA SER A 28 0.42 6.79 -2.45
C SER A 28 -0.90 6.78 -1.68
N THR A 29 -1.78 7.73 -1.91
CA THR A 29 -3.11 7.77 -1.29
C THR A 29 -3.92 6.51 -1.59
N ASP A 30 -3.90 6.04 -2.83
CA ASP A 30 -4.61 4.83 -3.25
C ASP A 30 -3.95 3.58 -2.64
N VAL A 31 -2.62 3.53 -2.64
CA VAL A 31 -1.88 2.43 -1.98
C VAL A 31 -2.27 2.34 -0.51
N LEU A 32 -2.24 3.47 0.20
CA LEU A 32 -2.59 3.52 1.62
C LEU A 32 -4.06 3.17 1.87
N TYR A 33 -4.95 3.55 0.96
CA TYR A 33 -6.36 3.16 1.02
C TYR A 33 -6.52 1.64 1.05
N TYR A 34 -5.87 0.93 0.13
CA TYR A 34 -5.95 -0.54 0.08
C TYR A 34 -5.33 -1.21 1.30
N ILE A 35 -4.26 -0.63 1.86
CA ILE A 35 -3.66 -1.14 3.10
C ILE A 35 -4.60 -0.96 4.28
N LYS A 36 -5.20 0.21 4.41
CA LYS A 36 -6.18 0.48 5.47
C LYS A 36 -7.39 -0.45 5.39
N ASP A 37 -7.92 -0.64 4.19
CA ASP A 37 -9.03 -1.56 3.95
C ASP A 37 -8.65 -3.00 4.35
N GLN A 38 -7.47 -3.45 3.95
CA GLN A 38 -6.93 -4.76 4.31
C GLN A 38 -6.81 -4.94 5.84
N LEU A 39 -6.28 -3.94 6.54
CA LEU A 39 -6.17 -3.94 7.99
C LEU A 39 -7.54 -3.94 8.68
N GLU A 40 -8.53 -3.25 8.12
CA GLU A 40 -9.91 -3.26 8.64
C GLU A 40 -10.55 -4.65 8.57
N TYR A 41 -10.11 -5.50 7.64
CA TYR A 41 -10.48 -6.92 7.60
C TYR A 41 -9.64 -7.81 8.54
N GLY A 42 -8.66 -7.25 9.23
CA GLY A 42 -7.76 -7.97 10.12
C GLY A 42 -6.75 -8.85 9.41
N LEU A 43 -6.31 -8.44 8.22
CA LEU A 43 -5.43 -9.23 7.35
C LEU A 43 -4.02 -8.66 7.26
N ARG A 44 -3.03 -9.56 7.27
CA ARG A 44 -1.64 -9.26 6.95
C ARG A 44 -1.42 -9.20 5.44
N PRO A 45 -0.26 -8.67 4.98
CA PRO A 45 0.09 -8.68 3.55
C PRO A 45 0.08 -10.07 2.90
N ASP A 46 0.36 -11.11 3.65
CA ASP A 46 0.33 -12.51 3.16
C ASP A 46 -1.08 -13.14 3.16
N GLY A 47 -2.10 -12.37 3.55
CA GLY A 47 -3.50 -12.83 3.62
C GLY A 47 -3.88 -13.54 4.91
N THR A 48 -2.94 -13.76 5.83
CA THR A 48 -3.24 -14.37 7.13
C THR A 48 -3.85 -13.35 8.10
N ARG A 49 -4.50 -13.83 9.14
CA ARG A 49 -5.07 -12.98 10.19
C ARG A 49 -3.97 -12.39 11.06
N ILE A 50 -4.15 -11.15 11.52
CA ILE A 50 -3.19 -10.47 12.39
C ILE A 50 -3.14 -11.16 13.75
N GLY A 51 -4.29 -11.49 14.31
CA GLY A 51 -4.37 -12.18 15.59
C GLY A 51 -5.76 -12.15 16.19
N VAL A 52 -5.86 -12.64 17.42
CA VAL A 52 -7.07 -12.65 18.22
C VAL A 52 -6.91 -11.79 19.47
N TYR A 53 -8.01 -11.27 20.00
CA TYR A 53 -8.00 -10.52 21.24
C TYR A 53 -7.97 -11.47 22.44
N ALA A 54 -7.19 -11.13 23.45
CA ALA A 54 -7.11 -11.91 24.70
C ALA A 54 -8.39 -11.80 25.54
N SER A 55 -9.08 -10.64 25.50
CA SER A 55 -10.31 -10.37 26.24
C SER A 55 -11.55 -10.58 25.34
N THR A 56 -12.45 -11.46 25.78
CA THR A 56 -13.73 -11.69 25.08
C THR A 56 -14.61 -10.44 25.08
N MET A 57 -14.59 -9.67 26.15
CA MET A 57 -15.37 -8.42 26.25
C MET A 57 -14.84 -7.39 25.25
N TYR A 58 -13.53 -7.22 25.17
CA TYR A 58 -12.89 -6.30 24.23
C TYR A 58 -13.13 -6.73 22.78
N GLU A 59 -13.05 -8.02 22.50
CA GLU A 59 -13.37 -8.59 21.18
C GLU A 59 -14.81 -8.25 20.75
N ARG A 60 -15.78 -8.38 21.65
CA ARG A 60 -17.17 -8.03 21.36
C ARG A 60 -17.35 -6.54 21.06
N GLU A 61 -16.70 -5.68 21.81
CA GLU A 61 -16.70 -4.23 21.53
C GLU A 61 -16.10 -3.92 20.17
N LYS A 62 -14.99 -4.54 19.83
CA LYS A 62 -14.32 -4.37 18.54
C LYS A 62 -15.17 -4.90 17.39
N ARG A 63 -15.81 -6.04 17.55
CA ARG A 63 -16.71 -6.62 16.55
C ARG A 63 -17.92 -5.71 16.29
N ALA A 64 -18.46 -5.09 17.31
CA ALA A 64 -19.56 -4.14 17.17
C ALA A 64 -19.15 -2.88 16.40
N LYS A 65 -17.92 -2.37 16.64
CA LYS A 65 -17.36 -1.19 15.95
C LYS A 65 -16.89 -1.46 14.54
N ASN A 66 -16.30 -2.65 14.29
CA ASN A 66 -15.81 -3.04 13.00
C ASN A 66 -16.18 -4.49 12.69
N PRO A 67 -17.39 -4.73 12.16
CA PRO A 67 -17.82 -6.10 11.79
C PRO A 67 -17.02 -6.71 10.64
N LYS A 68 -16.31 -5.94 9.83
CA LYS A 68 -15.46 -6.43 8.74
C LYS A 68 -14.38 -7.40 9.22
N ALA A 69 -13.75 -7.12 10.36
CA ALA A 69 -12.74 -7.98 10.96
C ALA A 69 -13.34 -9.21 11.66
N GLY A 70 -14.65 -9.23 11.94
CA GLY A 70 -15.35 -10.38 12.53
C GLY A 70 -14.81 -10.81 13.90
N GLY A 71 -14.27 -9.87 14.69
CA GLY A 71 -13.63 -10.15 15.98
C GLY A 71 -12.14 -10.43 15.91
N TRP A 72 -11.52 -10.46 14.73
CA TRP A 72 -10.08 -10.50 14.55
C TRP A 72 -9.45 -9.13 14.82
N VAL A 73 -8.16 -9.12 15.15
CA VAL A 73 -7.41 -7.88 15.38
C VAL A 73 -7.33 -7.06 14.08
N ASP A 74 -7.71 -5.78 14.16
CA ASP A 74 -7.71 -4.83 13.04
C ASP A 74 -6.71 -3.67 13.19
N LEU A 75 -5.95 -3.64 14.30
CA LEU A 75 -4.99 -2.59 14.65
C LEU A 75 -5.59 -1.19 14.82
N LYS A 76 -6.89 -1.05 14.78
CA LYS A 76 -7.59 0.24 14.88
C LYS A 76 -7.95 0.56 16.32
N LEU A 77 -6.98 1.04 17.10
CA LEU A 77 -7.22 1.42 18.50
C LEU A 77 -8.03 2.73 18.61
N THR A 78 -7.51 3.80 18.02
CA THR A 78 -8.13 5.15 18.03
C THR A 78 -8.30 5.72 16.63
N GLY A 79 -7.85 5.01 15.60
CA GLY A 79 -7.73 5.54 14.24
C GLY A 79 -6.40 6.26 13.96
N ALA A 80 -5.65 6.66 14.99
CA ALA A 80 -4.40 7.40 14.82
C ALA A 80 -3.35 6.63 14.01
N THR A 81 -3.19 5.33 14.24
CA THR A 81 -2.27 4.49 13.45
C THR A 81 -2.63 4.51 11.97
N TYR A 82 -3.90 4.47 11.63
CA TYR A 82 -4.39 4.53 10.25
C TYR A 82 -4.20 5.92 9.65
N ASP A 83 -4.50 6.97 10.41
CA ASP A 83 -4.42 8.35 9.93
C ASP A 83 -2.98 8.77 9.66
N GLU A 84 -2.04 8.21 10.42
CA GLU A 84 -0.61 8.52 10.30
C GLU A 84 0.16 7.52 9.43
N LEU A 85 -0.52 6.61 8.74
CA LEU A 85 0.10 5.74 7.74
C LEU A 85 0.67 6.57 6.60
N THR A 86 1.93 6.30 6.28
CA THR A 86 2.69 7.05 5.28
C THR A 86 3.47 6.10 4.38
N LEU A 87 3.53 6.43 3.11
CA LEU A 87 4.42 5.83 2.12
C LEU A 87 5.49 6.84 1.75
N ARG A 88 6.75 6.49 1.95
CA ARG A 88 7.87 7.36 1.52
C ARG A 88 8.86 6.61 0.65
N ARG A 89 9.44 7.32 -0.29
CA ARG A 89 10.51 6.81 -1.13
C ARG A 89 11.82 6.79 -0.35
N THR A 90 12.49 5.65 -0.31
CA THR A 90 13.78 5.47 0.34
C THR A 90 14.90 5.17 -0.64
N GLY A 91 14.56 4.90 -1.90
CA GLY A 91 15.51 4.65 -2.97
C GLY A 91 14.88 4.82 -4.35
N VAL A 92 15.64 4.59 -5.41
CA VAL A 92 15.12 4.70 -6.79
C VAL A 92 13.99 3.73 -7.04
N THR A 93 14.09 2.52 -6.49
CA THR A 93 13.12 1.43 -6.67
C THR A 93 12.54 0.91 -5.36
N VAL A 94 12.70 1.65 -4.26
CA VAL A 94 12.24 1.25 -2.93
C VAL A 94 11.41 2.35 -2.31
N ALA A 95 10.28 1.97 -1.77
CA ALA A 95 9.45 2.81 -0.92
C ALA A 95 9.06 2.03 0.34
N GLU A 96 8.97 2.71 1.45
CA GLU A 96 8.61 2.13 2.74
C GLU A 96 7.28 2.67 3.24
N MET A 97 6.52 1.79 3.88
CA MET A 97 5.29 2.15 4.59
C MET A 97 5.52 2.08 6.08
N TYR A 98 5.04 3.09 6.79
CA TYR A 98 5.15 3.17 8.25
C TYR A 98 4.02 4.04 8.80
N SER A 99 3.78 3.95 10.10
CA SER A 99 2.93 4.88 10.83
C SER A 99 3.78 5.77 11.73
N GLN A 100 3.47 7.06 11.79
CA GLN A 100 4.11 8.00 12.71
C GLN A 100 3.52 7.93 14.12
N ASP A 101 2.43 7.19 14.31
CA ASP A 101 1.84 6.95 15.61
C ASP A 101 2.80 6.19 16.53
N GLU A 102 3.06 6.70 17.70
CA GLU A 102 3.95 6.07 18.70
C GLU A 102 3.50 4.65 19.07
N LYS A 103 2.20 4.39 19.08
CA LYS A 103 1.62 3.07 19.34
C LYS A 103 2.01 2.02 18.31
N TRP A 104 2.44 2.45 17.14
CA TRP A 104 2.88 1.55 16.08
C TRP A 104 4.01 0.60 16.53
N ARG A 105 4.96 1.11 17.31
CA ARG A 105 6.06 0.29 17.83
C ARG A 105 5.57 -0.85 18.71
N GLY A 106 4.58 -0.58 19.55
CA GLY A 106 3.97 -1.60 20.41
C GLY A 106 3.20 -2.64 19.60
N LEU A 107 2.47 -2.24 18.59
CA LEU A 107 1.76 -3.14 17.68
C LEU A 107 2.72 -4.02 16.89
N PHE A 108 3.79 -3.44 16.38
CA PHE A 108 4.85 -4.13 15.65
C PHE A 108 5.54 -5.18 16.55
N ALA A 109 5.86 -4.83 17.79
CA ALA A 109 6.44 -5.76 18.77
C ALA A 109 5.48 -6.89 19.12
N LYS A 110 4.18 -6.60 19.28
CA LYS A 110 3.17 -7.59 19.68
C LYS A 110 2.79 -8.55 18.55
N TYR A 111 2.63 -8.07 17.34
CA TYR A 111 2.10 -8.85 16.21
C TYR A 111 3.15 -9.20 15.15
N GLY A 112 4.40 -8.75 15.33
CA GLY A 112 5.50 -8.99 14.42
C GLY A 112 5.64 -7.95 13.30
N PRO A 113 6.69 -8.09 12.46
CA PRO A 113 7.04 -7.07 11.47
C PRO A 113 6.19 -7.08 10.20
N ASN A 114 5.45 -8.16 9.94
CA ASN A 114 4.70 -8.32 8.68
C ASN A 114 3.27 -7.81 8.85
N LEU A 115 3.11 -6.49 9.05
CA LEU A 115 1.82 -5.84 9.24
C LEU A 115 1.43 -4.89 8.12
N LEU A 116 2.39 -4.17 7.55
CA LEU A 116 2.14 -3.19 6.50
C LEU A 116 2.66 -3.69 5.15
N GLY A 117 1.82 -3.58 4.15
CA GLY A 117 2.10 -3.99 2.79
C GLY A 117 0.82 -4.39 2.09
N LEU A 118 0.89 -4.50 0.76
CA LEU A 118 -0.25 -4.92 -0.05
C LEU A 118 -0.28 -6.45 -0.16
N SER A 119 -1.43 -7.04 0.12
CA SER A 119 -1.69 -8.44 -0.24
C SER A 119 -1.75 -8.59 -1.77
N SER A 120 -1.66 -9.83 -2.26
CA SER A 120 -1.80 -10.11 -3.70
C SER A 120 -3.11 -9.57 -4.26
N GLN A 121 -4.21 -9.69 -3.51
CA GLN A 121 -5.51 -9.16 -3.91
C GLN A 121 -5.51 -7.63 -3.98
N SER A 122 -4.95 -6.96 -2.98
CA SER A 122 -4.85 -5.50 -2.95
C SER A 122 -3.92 -4.97 -4.04
N LYS A 123 -2.81 -5.67 -4.33
CA LYS A 123 -1.93 -5.35 -5.46
C LYS A 123 -2.67 -5.40 -6.78
N THR A 124 -3.43 -6.46 -7.01
CA THR A 124 -4.24 -6.61 -8.24
C THR A 124 -5.23 -5.47 -8.38
N LYS A 125 -5.94 -5.11 -7.33
CA LYS A 125 -6.88 -3.98 -7.34
C LYS A 125 -6.18 -2.67 -7.65
N PHE A 126 -5.03 -2.39 -7.02
CA PHE A 126 -4.25 -1.18 -7.26
C PHE A 126 -3.74 -1.13 -8.71
N ILE A 127 -3.22 -2.24 -9.23
CA ILE A 127 -2.74 -2.32 -10.61
C ILE A 127 -3.88 -2.03 -11.59
N ASP A 128 -5.03 -2.68 -11.43
CA ASP A 128 -6.15 -2.59 -12.36
C ASP A 128 -6.86 -1.23 -12.32
N THR A 129 -6.94 -0.60 -11.15
CA THR A 129 -7.70 0.66 -10.96
C THR A 129 -6.86 1.92 -11.10
N THR A 130 -5.58 1.88 -10.77
CA THR A 130 -4.73 3.07 -10.65
C THR A 130 -3.42 2.96 -11.41
N PHE A 131 -2.64 1.91 -11.15
CA PHE A 131 -1.26 1.84 -11.61
C PHE A 131 -1.14 1.74 -13.12
N GLN A 132 -1.91 0.87 -13.77
CA GLN A 132 -1.76 0.56 -15.18
C GLN A 132 -1.90 1.79 -16.07
N ASP A 133 -2.96 2.55 -15.90
CA ASP A 133 -3.23 3.74 -16.73
C ASP A 133 -2.19 4.83 -16.48
N ALA A 134 -1.83 5.07 -15.22
CA ALA A 134 -0.80 6.05 -14.85
C ALA A 134 0.57 5.66 -15.37
N PHE A 135 0.92 4.38 -15.32
CA PHE A 135 2.18 3.86 -15.83
C PHE A 135 2.28 4.00 -17.36
N ILE A 136 1.23 3.61 -18.08
CA ILE A 136 1.16 3.77 -19.54
C ILE A 136 1.32 5.24 -19.94
N LEU A 137 0.64 6.16 -19.25
CA LEU A 137 0.76 7.59 -19.51
C LEU A 137 2.20 8.07 -19.33
N LYS A 138 2.87 7.70 -18.23
CA LYS A 138 4.26 8.06 -18.01
C LYS A 138 5.22 7.46 -19.05
N LEU A 139 4.98 6.23 -19.47
CA LEU A 139 5.76 5.61 -20.55
C LEU A 139 5.61 6.41 -21.84
N LYS A 140 4.40 6.76 -22.22
CA LYS A 140 4.15 7.57 -23.42
C LYS A 140 4.84 8.94 -23.35
N GLN A 141 4.81 9.59 -22.19
CA GLN A 141 5.52 10.85 -21.96
C GLN A 141 7.04 10.67 -22.09
N ALA A 142 7.61 9.65 -21.47
CA ALA A 142 9.03 9.35 -21.52
C ALA A 142 9.52 9.00 -22.92
N LEU A 143 8.67 8.35 -23.72
CA LEU A 143 8.93 8.02 -25.12
C LEU A 143 8.59 9.17 -26.08
N LYS A 144 8.07 10.29 -25.56
CA LYS A 144 7.63 11.46 -26.34
C LYS A 144 6.58 11.10 -27.40
N LEU A 145 5.63 10.24 -27.03
CA LEU A 145 4.50 9.87 -27.87
C LEU A 145 3.28 10.79 -27.69
N ILE A 146 3.30 11.56 -26.62
CA ILE A 146 2.29 12.57 -26.31
C ILE A 146 2.93 13.82 -25.76
#